data_b1d9a1c2e9f40be63a01823ce9b9e16e
#
_entry.id   b1d9a1c2e9f40be63a01823ce9b9e16e
#
_cell.length_a   1.000
_cell.length_b   1.000
_cell.length_c   1.000
_cell.angle_alpha   90.00
_cell.angle_beta   90.00
_cell.angle_gamma   90.00
#
_symmetry.space_group_name_H-M   'P 1'
#
loop_
_entity.id
_entity.type
_entity.pdbx_description
1 polymer ?
#
loop_
_entity_poly.entity_id
_entity_poly.type
_entity_poly.pdbx_seq_one_letter_code
_entity_poly.pdbx_strand_id
1 'polypeptide(L)'
;QTCALPIFIGLVIGTAILLCVLLLLIWLVPTIGFAAIHPWLPFIAGIVFGGAILGILWLSVGLVLHAYTGKPILGTSRLRGITIRLLLPIMELMGRMMRIPVAAVRRSFIKVNNELVLSSGIQCEPRQLLVLLPHCIQSSRCTHRLTYHIDNCARCGACPLKDVLNLRDTYGVQVAIATGGTIARRIVVQARPKLIVAVACERDLSSGIQDTHPLPVFGVINERPNGPCLDTFVSIRRLESAIRH
;
A
#
# COMPACT_ATOMS: atom_id res chain seq x y z
N GLN A 1 0.09 -4.60 -18.56
CA GLN A 1 0.54 -3.71 -17.45
C GLN A 1 -0.19 -2.34 -17.41
N THR A 2 -0.90 -1.95 -18.46
CA THR A 2 -1.55 -0.64 -18.64
C THR A 2 -2.91 -0.48 -17.94
N CYS A 3 -3.60 -1.55 -17.57
CA CYS A 3 -4.97 -1.46 -16.99
C CYS A 3 -5.05 -1.08 -15.49
N ALA A 4 -3.97 -1.10 -14.74
CA ALA A 4 -4.04 -0.86 -13.29
C ALA A 4 -4.18 0.64 -12.93
N LEU A 5 -3.50 1.52 -13.66
CA LEU A 5 -3.53 2.95 -13.40
C LEU A 5 -4.92 3.59 -13.67
N PRO A 6 -5.59 3.32 -14.82
CA PRO A 6 -6.93 3.87 -15.06
C PRO A 6 -7.98 3.36 -14.05
N ILE A 7 -7.91 2.12 -13.58
CA ILE A 7 -8.80 1.60 -12.53
C ILE A 7 -8.59 2.39 -11.24
N PHE A 8 -7.35 2.63 -10.83
CA PHE A 8 -7.05 3.41 -9.62
C PHE A 8 -7.56 4.85 -9.74
N ILE A 9 -7.28 5.53 -10.85
CA ILE A 9 -7.71 6.90 -11.10
C ILE A 9 -9.25 6.99 -11.10
N GLY A 10 -9.93 6.09 -11.81
CA GLY A 10 -11.39 6.03 -11.85
C GLY A 10 -12.01 5.84 -10.47
N LEU A 11 -11.43 4.96 -9.64
CA LEU A 11 -11.90 4.73 -8.27
C LEU A 11 -11.60 5.92 -7.34
N VAL A 12 -10.47 6.59 -7.47
CA VAL A 12 -10.15 7.79 -6.68
C VAL A 12 -11.12 8.92 -7.02
N ILE A 13 -11.36 9.19 -8.31
CA ILE A 13 -12.31 10.21 -8.75
C ILE A 13 -13.73 9.86 -8.29
N GLY A 14 -14.16 8.63 -8.49
CA GLY A 14 -15.49 8.18 -8.07
C GLY A 14 -15.70 8.28 -6.56
N THR A 15 -14.70 7.90 -5.74
CA THR A 15 -14.74 8.07 -4.28
C THR A 15 -14.79 9.55 -3.88
N ALA A 16 -14.03 10.40 -4.54
CA ALA A 16 -14.06 11.83 -4.28
C ALA A 16 -15.44 12.43 -4.57
N ILE A 17 -16.03 12.08 -5.71
CA ILE A 17 -17.38 12.52 -6.08
C ILE A 17 -18.41 12.02 -5.05
N LEU A 18 -18.36 10.73 -4.68
CA LEU A 18 -19.26 10.16 -3.69
C LEU A 18 -19.18 10.88 -2.34
N LEU A 19 -17.97 11.12 -1.85
CA LEU A 19 -17.76 11.84 -0.59
C LEU A 19 -18.24 13.29 -0.66
N CYS A 20 -17.99 13.99 -1.78
CA CYS A 20 -18.48 15.35 -1.98
C CYS A 20 -20.02 15.41 -2.01
N VAL A 21 -20.68 14.47 -2.68
CA VAL A 21 -22.14 14.37 -2.72
C VAL A 21 -22.70 14.07 -1.33
N LEU A 22 -22.11 13.14 -0.58
CA LEU A 22 -22.53 12.84 0.79
C LEU A 22 -22.38 14.05 1.71
N LEU A 23 -21.26 14.77 1.64
CA LEU A 23 -21.04 15.99 2.42
C LEU A 23 -22.04 17.10 2.06
N LEU A 24 -22.35 17.26 0.77
CA LEU A 24 -23.39 18.20 0.33
C LEU A 24 -24.77 17.84 0.89
N LEU A 25 -25.15 16.56 0.85
CA LEU A 25 -26.43 16.11 1.40
C LEU A 25 -26.50 16.30 2.92
N ILE A 26 -25.41 15.93 3.63
CA ILE A 26 -25.29 16.12 5.08
C ILE A 26 -25.35 17.61 5.46
N TRP A 27 -24.84 18.48 4.62
CA TRP A 27 -24.94 19.94 4.84
C TRP A 27 -26.34 20.47 4.48
N LEU A 28 -26.91 20.04 3.36
CA LEU A 28 -28.19 20.60 2.83
C LEU A 28 -29.38 20.27 3.74
N VAL A 29 -29.46 19.04 4.26
CA VAL A 29 -30.59 18.55 5.08
C VAL A 29 -30.75 19.34 6.39
N PRO A 30 -29.65 19.58 7.18
CA PRO A 30 -29.78 20.34 8.43
C PRO A 30 -29.89 21.88 8.25
N THR A 31 -29.53 22.45 7.08
CA THR A 31 -29.53 23.90 6.89
C THR A 31 -30.92 24.49 7.08
N ILE A 32 -31.97 23.75 6.73
CA ILE A 32 -33.36 24.15 6.92
C ILE A 32 -33.70 24.29 8.40
N GLY A 33 -33.17 23.40 9.27
CA GLY A 33 -33.38 23.42 10.72
C GLY A 33 -32.43 24.37 11.46
N PHE A 34 -31.19 24.50 11.01
CA PHE A 34 -30.18 25.35 11.67
C PHE A 34 -30.48 26.83 11.60
N ALA A 35 -31.12 27.29 10.52
CA ALA A 35 -31.56 28.68 10.39
C ALA A 35 -32.61 29.05 11.45
N ALA A 36 -33.42 28.11 11.92
CA ALA A 36 -34.40 28.33 12.98
C ALA A 36 -33.75 28.42 14.40
N ILE A 37 -32.56 27.85 14.58
CA ILE A 37 -31.83 27.91 15.84
C ILE A 37 -31.00 29.20 15.94
N HIS A 38 -30.23 29.52 14.90
CA HIS A 38 -29.40 30.71 14.85
C HIS A 38 -29.03 31.07 13.39
N PRO A 39 -29.16 32.36 12.97
CA PRO A 39 -28.97 32.76 11.58
C PRO A 39 -27.51 32.55 11.05
N TRP A 40 -26.51 32.53 11.91
CA TRP A 40 -25.11 32.31 11.54
C TRP A 40 -24.71 30.83 11.40
N LEU A 41 -25.50 29.90 11.94
CA LEU A 41 -25.17 28.49 11.94
C LEU A 41 -25.04 27.87 10.54
N PRO A 42 -25.92 28.17 9.57
CA PRO A 42 -25.78 27.70 8.19
C PRO A 42 -24.49 28.18 7.52
N PHE A 43 -24.06 29.44 7.80
CA PHE A 43 -22.83 30.00 7.24
C PHE A 43 -21.60 29.31 7.78
N ILE A 44 -21.51 29.08 9.09
CA ILE A 44 -20.41 28.37 9.72
C ILE A 44 -20.34 26.92 9.19
N ALA A 45 -21.47 26.22 9.14
CA ALA A 45 -21.56 24.89 8.57
C ALA A 45 -21.14 24.91 7.09
N GLY A 46 -21.57 25.88 6.29
CA GLY A 46 -21.15 26.04 4.89
C GLY A 46 -19.65 26.20 4.73
N ILE A 47 -18.97 26.96 5.57
CA ILE A 47 -17.53 27.14 5.54
C ILE A 47 -16.83 25.81 5.89
N VAL A 48 -17.30 25.07 6.92
CA VAL A 48 -16.70 23.80 7.34
C VAL A 48 -16.88 22.73 6.26
N PHE A 49 -18.09 22.52 5.78
CA PHE A 49 -18.37 21.52 4.75
C PHE A 49 -17.76 21.89 3.39
N GLY A 50 -17.82 23.15 2.99
CA GLY A 50 -17.17 23.66 1.78
C GLY A 50 -15.65 23.48 1.84
N GLY A 51 -15.04 23.80 2.96
CA GLY A 51 -13.61 23.56 3.20
C GLY A 51 -13.23 22.07 3.13
N ALA A 52 -14.06 21.20 3.71
CA ALA A 52 -13.86 19.76 3.63
C ALA A 52 -13.95 19.22 2.18
N ILE A 53 -14.94 19.69 1.41
CA ILE A 53 -15.11 19.33 -0.02
C ILE A 53 -13.89 19.78 -0.83
N LEU A 54 -13.47 21.03 -0.67
CA LEU A 54 -12.26 21.55 -1.33
C LEU A 54 -11.00 20.76 -0.96
N GLY A 55 -10.87 20.38 0.32
CA GLY A 55 -9.78 19.53 0.79
C GLY A 55 -9.77 18.15 0.13
N ILE A 56 -10.92 17.48 0.04
CA ILE A 56 -11.05 16.18 -0.63
C ILE A 56 -10.70 16.29 -2.12
N LEU A 57 -11.21 17.31 -2.80
CA LEU A 57 -10.91 17.55 -4.21
C LEU A 57 -9.41 17.80 -4.43
N TRP A 58 -8.80 18.66 -3.60
CA TRP A 58 -7.37 18.95 -3.66
C TRP A 58 -6.52 17.70 -3.46
N LEU A 59 -6.82 16.88 -2.44
CA LEU A 59 -6.12 15.64 -2.16
C LEU A 59 -6.28 14.62 -3.29
N SER A 60 -7.48 14.49 -3.84
CA SER A 60 -7.76 13.55 -4.93
C SER A 60 -7.06 13.95 -6.23
N VAL A 61 -7.15 15.24 -6.61
CA VAL A 61 -6.42 15.79 -7.77
C VAL A 61 -4.91 15.66 -7.56
N GLY A 62 -4.43 16.00 -6.37
CA GLY A 62 -3.03 15.87 -6.01
C GLY A 62 -2.51 14.44 -6.13
N LEU A 63 -3.28 13.45 -5.69
CA LEU A 63 -2.92 12.04 -5.79
C LEU A 63 -2.90 11.56 -7.25
N VAL A 64 -3.92 11.94 -8.04
CA VAL A 64 -3.99 11.60 -9.47
C VAL A 64 -2.84 12.23 -10.24
N LEU A 65 -2.57 13.51 -10.01
CA LEU A 65 -1.52 14.24 -10.70
C LEU A 65 -0.13 13.71 -10.32
N HIS A 66 0.08 13.35 -9.05
CA HIS A 66 1.31 12.70 -8.60
C HIS A 66 1.48 11.32 -9.29
N ALA A 67 0.44 10.52 -9.38
CA ALA A 67 0.47 9.23 -10.07
C ALA A 67 0.80 9.36 -11.58
N TYR A 68 0.47 10.51 -12.18
CA TYR A 68 0.74 10.80 -13.61
C TYR A 68 2.12 11.41 -13.83
N THR A 69 2.53 12.37 -13.00
CA THR A 69 3.74 13.19 -13.22
C THR A 69 4.95 12.68 -12.45
N GLY A 70 4.76 11.79 -11.46
CA GLY A 70 5.83 11.35 -10.55
C GLY A 70 6.35 12.43 -9.61
N LYS A 71 5.82 13.66 -9.65
CA LYS A 71 6.29 14.79 -8.82
C LYS A 71 5.38 15.02 -7.61
N PRO A 72 5.94 15.14 -6.39
CA PRO A 72 5.14 15.42 -5.20
C PRO A 72 4.56 16.85 -5.26
N ILE A 73 3.25 16.96 -5.04
CA ILE A 73 2.59 18.27 -4.93
C ILE A 73 2.65 18.75 -3.47
N LEU A 74 2.79 20.06 -3.29
CA LEU A 74 2.93 20.69 -1.97
C LEU A 74 1.81 20.23 -1.00
N GLY A 75 2.20 19.73 0.18
CA GLY A 75 1.29 19.31 1.24
C GLY A 75 0.74 17.89 1.13
N THR A 76 0.82 17.22 -0.02
CA THR A 76 0.25 15.87 -0.18
C THR A 76 1.09 14.77 0.51
N SER A 77 2.38 15.01 0.75
CA SER A 77 3.28 14.01 1.35
C SER A 77 2.90 13.67 2.81
N ARG A 78 2.52 14.67 3.63
CA ARG A 78 2.12 14.47 5.04
C ARG A 78 0.72 13.86 5.17
N LEU A 79 -0.20 14.23 4.29
CA LEU A 79 -1.58 13.75 4.30
C LEU A 79 -1.75 12.41 3.57
N ARG A 80 -0.74 11.99 2.80
CA ARG A 80 -0.74 10.75 2.01
C ARG A 80 -1.18 9.52 2.80
N GLY A 81 -0.66 9.33 4.01
CA GLY A 81 -1.00 8.16 4.82
C GLY A 81 -2.44 8.14 5.30
N ILE A 82 -2.98 9.29 5.69
CA ILE A 82 -4.38 9.44 6.10
C ILE A 82 -5.29 9.20 4.89
N THR A 83 -4.95 9.82 3.76
CA THR A 83 -5.69 9.69 2.51
C THR A 83 -5.74 8.23 2.05
N ILE A 84 -4.62 7.52 2.07
CA ILE A 84 -4.54 6.11 1.69
C ILE A 84 -5.37 5.23 2.64
N ARG A 85 -5.31 5.46 3.95
CA ARG A 85 -6.07 4.69 4.94
C ARG A 85 -7.58 4.87 4.79
N LEU A 86 -8.03 6.06 4.46
CA LEU A 86 -9.46 6.35 4.30
C LEU A 86 -9.97 5.96 2.92
N LEU A 87 -9.20 6.23 1.86
CA LEU A 87 -9.67 5.99 0.48
C LEU A 87 -9.71 4.50 0.12
N LEU A 88 -8.75 3.68 0.57
CA LEU A 88 -8.70 2.29 0.14
C LEU A 88 -9.97 1.49 0.51
N PRO A 89 -10.51 1.55 1.75
CA PRO A 89 -11.77 0.86 2.08
C PRO A 89 -12.95 1.32 1.23
N ILE A 90 -13.03 2.63 0.95
CA ILE A 90 -14.09 3.20 0.11
C ILE A 90 -13.92 2.76 -1.36
N MET A 91 -12.69 2.76 -1.86
CA MET A 91 -12.38 2.22 -3.20
C MET A 91 -12.72 0.73 -3.33
N GLU A 92 -12.48 -0.07 -2.30
CA GLU A 92 -12.87 -1.48 -2.28
C GLU A 92 -14.40 -1.64 -2.28
N LEU A 93 -15.11 -0.81 -1.51
CA LEU A 93 -16.58 -0.80 -1.49
C LEU A 93 -17.14 -0.41 -2.87
N MET A 94 -16.65 0.66 -3.46
CA MET A 94 -17.05 1.09 -4.81
C MET A 94 -16.71 0.04 -5.85
N GLY A 95 -15.51 -0.55 -5.77
CA GLY A 95 -15.11 -1.64 -6.67
C GLY A 95 -16.10 -2.80 -6.63
N ARG A 96 -16.57 -3.19 -5.44
CA ARG A 96 -17.62 -4.21 -5.28
C ARG A 96 -18.93 -3.81 -5.93
N MET A 97 -19.37 -2.56 -5.74
CA MET A 97 -20.59 -2.05 -6.39
C MET A 97 -20.48 -2.06 -7.93
N MET A 98 -19.30 -1.75 -8.45
CA MET A 98 -19.00 -1.77 -9.89
C MET A 98 -18.62 -3.18 -10.41
N ARG A 99 -18.73 -4.24 -9.60
CA ARG A 99 -18.33 -5.62 -9.92
C ARG A 99 -16.84 -5.77 -10.30
N ILE A 100 -15.98 -4.86 -9.83
CA ILE A 100 -14.53 -4.98 -9.99
C ILE A 100 -13.99 -5.88 -8.87
N PRO A 101 -13.20 -6.93 -9.20
CA PRO A 101 -12.59 -7.79 -8.19
C PRO A 101 -11.73 -6.98 -7.20
N VAL A 102 -11.91 -7.18 -5.89
CA VAL A 102 -11.14 -6.49 -4.84
C VAL A 102 -9.63 -6.68 -5.03
N ALA A 103 -9.21 -7.84 -5.51
CA ALA A 103 -7.81 -8.10 -5.86
C ALA A 103 -7.27 -7.13 -6.92
N ALA A 104 -8.08 -6.75 -7.92
CA ALA A 104 -7.68 -5.78 -8.94
C ALA A 104 -7.53 -4.37 -8.35
N VAL A 105 -8.42 -3.96 -7.45
CA VAL A 105 -8.32 -2.68 -6.71
C VAL A 105 -7.03 -2.63 -5.90
N ARG A 106 -6.73 -3.69 -5.14
CA ARG A 106 -5.50 -3.80 -4.34
C ARG A 106 -4.23 -3.81 -5.18
N ARG A 107 -4.23 -4.52 -6.32
CA ARG A 107 -3.09 -4.48 -7.27
C ARG A 107 -2.85 -3.08 -7.82
N SER A 108 -3.91 -2.37 -8.17
CA SER A 108 -3.82 -0.98 -8.62
C SER A 108 -3.23 -0.08 -7.54
N PHE A 109 -3.69 -0.23 -6.30
CA PHE A 109 -3.18 0.50 -5.15
C PHE A 109 -1.68 0.25 -4.92
N ILE A 110 -1.25 -1.04 -4.90
CA ILE A 110 0.15 -1.42 -4.72
C ILE A 110 1.03 -0.83 -5.82
N LYS A 111 0.55 -0.88 -7.08
CA LYS A 111 1.30 -0.31 -8.21
C LYS A 111 1.52 1.19 -8.04
N VAL A 112 0.46 1.94 -7.73
CA VAL A 112 0.57 3.39 -7.51
C VAL A 112 1.46 3.69 -6.30
N ASN A 113 1.33 2.94 -5.20
CA ASN A 113 2.23 3.08 -4.07
C ASN A 113 3.70 2.86 -4.46
N ASN A 114 4.00 1.86 -5.28
CA ASN A 114 5.37 1.61 -5.75
C ASN A 114 5.90 2.77 -6.60
N GLU A 115 5.12 3.31 -7.52
CA GLU A 115 5.49 4.51 -8.30
C GLU A 115 5.78 5.71 -7.38
N LEU A 116 4.97 5.86 -6.33
CA LEU A 116 5.16 6.93 -5.34
C LEU A 116 6.44 6.71 -4.50
N VAL A 117 6.81 5.47 -4.18
CA VAL A 117 8.06 5.15 -3.49
C VAL A 117 9.25 5.44 -4.41
N LEU A 118 9.21 5.01 -5.67
CA LEU A 118 10.26 5.27 -6.64
C LEU A 118 10.45 6.78 -6.90
N SER A 119 9.36 7.52 -7.08
CA SER A 119 9.40 8.97 -7.32
C SER A 119 9.89 9.78 -6.12
N SER A 120 9.81 9.22 -4.90
CA SER A 120 10.34 9.89 -3.70
C SER A 120 11.87 9.94 -3.64
N GLY A 121 12.57 9.20 -4.51
CA GLY A 121 14.03 9.19 -4.61
C GLY A 121 14.74 8.78 -3.31
N ILE A 122 14.09 7.95 -2.48
CA ILE A 122 14.66 7.52 -1.20
C ILE A 122 15.86 6.63 -1.48
N GLN A 123 17.02 7.08 -1.05
CA GLN A 123 18.25 6.30 -1.04
C GLN A 123 18.55 5.83 0.37
N CYS A 124 18.92 4.57 0.53
CA CYS A 124 19.32 4.01 1.80
C CYS A 124 20.52 3.07 1.63
N GLU A 125 21.29 2.93 2.70
CA GLU A 125 22.34 1.93 2.73
C GLU A 125 21.74 0.50 2.68
N PRO A 126 22.44 -0.49 2.10
CA PRO A 126 21.95 -1.86 2.02
C PRO A 126 21.46 -2.42 3.36
N ARG A 127 22.16 -2.10 4.45
CA ARG A 127 21.78 -2.52 5.82
C ARG A 127 20.50 -1.86 6.34
N GLN A 128 20.05 -0.79 5.71
CA GLN A 128 18.83 -0.06 6.07
C GLN A 128 17.64 -0.50 5.20
N LEU A 129 17.86 -1.40 4.22
CA LEU A 129 16.83 -1.98 3.40
C LEU A 129 16.46 -3.36 3.95
N LEU A 130 15.16 -3.55 4.23
CA LEU A 130 14.62 -4.81 4.69
C LEU A 130 13.80 -5.47 3.59
N VAL A 131 14.21 -6.66 3.16
CA VAL A 131 13.40 -7.55 2.32
C VAL A 131 12.56 -8.43 3.24
N LEU A 132 11.24 -8.22 3.23
CA LEU A 132 10.30 -8.95 4.07
C LEU A 132 9.55 -9.98 3.23
N LEU A 133 9.68 -11.25 3.57
CA LEU A 133 9.12 -12.37 2.83
C LEU A 133 7.96 -13.01 3.61
N PRO A 134 6.94 -13.55 2.93
CA PRO A 134 5.90 -14.34 3.57
C PRO A 134 6.39 -15.77 3.81
N HIS A 135 5.91 -16.40 4.86
CA HIS A 135 6.25 -17.79 5.16
C HIS A 135 5.84 -18.78 4.05
N CYS A 136 4.78 -18.46 3.32
CA CYS A 136 4.27 -19.32 2.24
C CYS A 136 5.20 -19.44 1.01
N ILE A 137 6.31 -18.68 0.96
CA ILE A 137 7.37 -18.85 -0.06
C ILE A 137 8.28 -20.05 0.24
N GLN A 138 8.32 -20.47 1.50
CA GLN A 138 9.03 -21.69 1.89
C GLN A 138 8.27 -22.91 1.40
N SER A 139 8.99 -23.90 0.85
CA SER A 139 8.37 -25.16 0.43
C SER A 139 7.70 -25.87 1.60
N SER A 140 6.49 -26.36 1.40
CA SER A 140 5.71 -27.12 2.38
C SER A 140 6.42 -28.42 2.84
N ARG A 141 7.35 -28.93 2.02
CA ARG A 141 8.16 -30.11 2.32
C ARG A 141 9.43 -29.79 3.11
N CYS A 142 9.71 -28.51 3.37
CA CYS A 142 10.91 -28.09 4.08
C CYS A 142 10.77 -28.35 5.58
N THR A 143 11.73 -29.08 6.16
CA THR A 143 11.75 -29.39 7.60
C THR A 143 12.43 -28.31 8.45
N HIS A 144 13.12 -27.35 7.82
CA HIS A 144 13.83 -26.30 8.52
C HIS A 144 12.88 -25.19 8.99
N ARG A 145 13.03 -24.74 10.24
CA ARG A 145 12.27 -23.58 10.75
C ARG A 145 13.00 -22.28 10.44
N LEU A 146 12.45 -21.48 9.54
CA LEU A 146 13.08 -20.26 9.01
C LEU A 146 12.49 -18.96 9.58
N THR A 147 11.41 -19.04 10.35
CA THR A 147 10.66 -17.87 10.83
C THR A 147 11.46 -16.89 11.66
N TYR A 148 12.40 -17.39 12.46
CA TYR A 148 13.24 -16.57 13.35
C TYR A 148 14.67 -16.42 12.84
N HIS A 149 15.15 -17.40 12.10
CA HIS A 149 16.53 -17.45 11.61
C HIS A 149 16.54 -17.94 10.17
N ILE A 150 16.54 -16.98 9.24
CA ILE A 150 16.57 -17.31 7.81
C ILE A 150 17.86 -18.07 7.41
N ASP A 151 18.92 -17.90 8.18
CA ASP A 151 20.19 -18.60 7.98
C ASP A 151 20.13 -20.13 8.21
N ASN A 152 19.05 -20.62 8.83
CA ASN A 152 18.76 -22.05 8.91
C ASN A 152 18.39 -22.67 7.55
N CYS A 153 18.30 -21.86 6.49
CA CYS A 153 18.00 -22.35 5.15
C CYS A 153 19.16 -23.11 4.56
N ALA A 154 18.94 -24.39 4.24
CA ALA A 154 19.93 -25.26 3.61
C ALA A 154 20.25 -24.88 2.15
N ARG A 155 19.60 -23.85 1.57
CA ARG A 155 19.77 -23.38 0.18
C ARG A 155 19.67 -24.51 -0.86
N CYS A 156 18.80 -25.50 -0.62
CA CYS A 156 18.65 -26.69 -1.45
C CYS A 156 18.05 -26.45 -2.85
N GLY A 157 17.51 -25.23 -3.10
CA GLY A 157 16.89 -24.87 -4.39
C GLY A 157 15.46 -25.34 -4.57
N ALA A 158 14.83 -25.98 -3.57
CA ALA A 158 13.45 -26.47 -3.65
C ALA A 158 12.40 -25.33 -3.61
N CYS A 159 12.81 -24.12 -3.27
CA CYS A 159 11.95 -22.92 -3.24
C CYS A 159 12.78 -21.65 -3.54
N PRO A 160 12.15 -20.51 -3.83
CA PRO A 160 12.84 -19.27 -4.21
C PRO A 160 13.80 -18.70 -3.15
N LEU A 161 13.75 -19.19 -1.91
CA LEU A 161 14.57 -18.66 -0.81
C LEU A 161 16.08 -18.75 -1.09
N LYS A 162 16.56 -19.78 -1.81
CA LYS A 162 17.95 -19.87 -2.24
C LYS A 162 18.37 -18.61 -3.00
N ASP A 163 17.58 -18.22 -4.01
CA ASP A 163 17.91 -17.10 -4.87
C ASP A 163 17.77 -15.77 -4.12
N VAL A 164 16.78 -15.65 -3.22
CA VAL A 164 16.66 -14.49 -2.35
C VAL A 164 17.84 -14.33 -1.41
N LEU A 165 18.35 -15.44 -0.84
CA LEU A 165 19.56 -15.41 0.00
C LEU A 165 20.81 -15.07 -0.81
N ASN A 166 20.88 -15.48 -2.07
CA ASN A 166 21.95 -15.05 -2.97
C ASN A 166 21.89 -13.53 -3.22
N LEU A 167 20.69 -12.96 -3.42
CA LEU A 167 20.53 -11.50 -3.52
C LEU A 167 20.95 -10.81 -2.22
N ARG A 168 20.56 -11.35 -1.04
CA ARG A 168 21.00 -10.82 0.26
C ARG A 168 22.53 -10.74 0.34
N ASP A 169 23.20 -11.82 -0.01
CA ASP A 169 24.66 -11.92 0.09
C ASP A 169 25.34 -11.01 -0.94
N THR A 170 24.75 -10.83 -2.12
CA THR A 170 25.26 -9.94 -3.18
C THR A 170 25.11 -8.45 -2.84
N TYR A 171 23.95 -8.07 -2.30
CA TYR A 171 23.62 -6.65 -2.06
C TYR A 171 23.80 -6.22 -0.60
N GLY A 172 24.04 -7.13 0.34
CA GLY A 172 24.21 -6.83 1.76
C GLY A 172 22.94 -6.34 2.48
N VAL A 173 21.76 -6.66 1.93
CA VAL A 173 20.46 -6.25 2.49
C VAL A 173 20.00 -7.15 3.61
N GLN A 174 19.12 -6.64 4.48
CA GLN A 174 18.48 -7.47 5.50
C GLN A 174 17.34 -8.28 4.88
N VAL A 175 17.22 -9.56 5.24
CA VAL A 175 16.12 -10.43 4.79
C VAL A 175 15.48 -11.09 5.99
N ALA A 176 14.15 -11.09 6.05
CA ALA A 176 13.40 -11.73 7.12
C ALA A 176 12.12 -12.39 6.59
N ILE A 177 11.66 -13.43 7.31
CA ILE A 177 10.41 -14.14 7.00
C ILE A 177 9.39 -13.87 8.09
N ALA A 178 8.18 -13.47 7.69
CA ALA A 178 7.05 -13.25 8.58
C ALA A 178 5.95 -14.29 8.33
N THR A 179 5.42 -14.85 9.41
CA THR A 179 4.28 -15.79 9.37
C THR A 179 2.93 -15.05 9.35
N GLY A 180 2.93 -13.74 9.55
CA GLY A 180 1.72 -12.91 9.55
C GLY A 180 2.03 -11.47 9.96
N GLY A 181 1.02 -10.61 9.93
CA GLY A 181 1.16 -9.16 10.17
C GLY A 181 1.77 -8.80 11.53
N THR A 182 1.46 -9.54 12.60
CA THR A 182 2.01 -9.28 13.93
C THR A 182 3.52 -9.52 13.99
N ILE A 183 3.99 -10.61 13.39
CA ILE A 183 5.43 -10.91 13.29
C ILE A 183 6.12 -9.93 12.37
N ALA A 184 5.49 -9.59 11.23
CA ALA A 184 6.01 -8.58 10.31
C ALA A 184 6.26 -7.23 11.01
N ARG A 185 5.29 -6.73 11.79
CA ARG A 185 5.43 -5.49 12.57
C ARG A 185 6.58 -5.58 13.58
N ARG A 186 6.70 -6.71 14.29
CA ARG A 186 7.80 -6.92 15.25
C ARG A 186 9.16 -6.87 14.56
N ILE A 187 9.32 -7.53 13.41
CA ILE A 187 10.54 -7.52 12.61
C ILE A 187 10.88 -6.09 12.19
N VAL A 188 9.92 -5.34 11.67
CA VAL A 188 10.12 -3.94 11.25
C VAL A 188 10.57 -3.04 12.41
N VAL A 189 9.95 -3.19 13.60
CA VAL A 189 10.33 -2.44 14.80
C VAL A 189 11.76 -2.76 15.24
N GLN A 190 12.17 -4.02 15.16
CA GLN A 190 13.52 -4.48 15.53
C GLN A 190 14.58 -4.06 14.51
N ALA A 191 14.31 -4.25 13.21
CA ALA A 191 15.25 -3.95 12.14
C ALA A 191 15.42 -2.45 11.88
N ARG A 192 14.41 -1.61 12.21
CA ARG A 192 14.37 -0.16 12.00
C ARG A 192 14.85 0.25 10.59
N PRO A 193 14.29 -0.34 9.53
CA PRO A 193 14.72 -0.05 8.18
C PRO A 193 14.30 1.37 7.75
N LYS A 194 14.98 1.93 6.76
CA LYS A 194 14.53 3.16 6.07
C LYS A 194 13.59 2.85 4.90
N LEU A 195 13.72 1.66 4.30
CA LEU A 195 12.89 1.19 3.20
C LEU A 195 12.61 -0.30 3.39
N ILE A 196 11.38 -0.71 3.09
CA ILE A 196 10.98 -2.12 3.07
C ILE A 196 10.66 -2.52 1.63
N VAL A 197 11.25 -3.62 1.17
CA VAL A 197 10.79 -4.37 -0.01
C VAL A 197 10.00 -5.56 0.50
N ALA A 198 8.67 -5.48 0.42
CA ALA A 198 7.78 -6.51 0.95
C ALA A 198 7.27 -7.42 -0.17
N VAL A 199 7.44 -8.72 0.00
CA VAL A 199 6.84 -9.75 -0.86
C VAL A 199 5.63 -10.32 -0.13
N ALA A 200 4.45 -10.27 -0.72
CA ALA A 200 3.25 -10.92 -0.19
C ALA A 200 2.11 -10.96 -1.22
N CYS A 201 0.94 -11.48 -0.83
CA CYS A 201 -0.27 -11.40 -1.64
C CYS A 201 -0.87 -9.98 -1.60
N GLU A 202 -1.78 -9.67 -2.51
CA GLU A 202 -2.38 -8.34 -2.65
C GLU A 202 -3.04 -7.87 -1.35
N ARG A 203 -3.66 -8.81 -0.60
CA ARG A 203 -4.33 -8.52 0.67
C ARG A 203 -3.34 -8.07 1.74
N ASP A 204 -2.29 -8.85 1.92
CA ASP A 204 -1.32 -8.60 2.99
C ASP A 204 -0.43 -7.39 2.66
N LEU A 205 -0.07 -7.19 1.38
CA LEU A 205 0.65 -5.99 0.95
C LEU A 205 -0.16 -4.72 1.17
N SER A 206 -1.44 -4.71 0.75
CA SER A 206 -2.28 -3.51 0.91
C SER A 206 -2.47 -3.14 2.39
N SER A 207 -2.64 -4.13 3.27
CA SER A 207 -2.71 -3.91 4.71
C SER A 207 -1.36 -3.47 5.29
N GLY A 208 -0.27 -4.17 4.93
CA GLY A 208 1.07 -3.86 5.42
C GLY A 208 1.55 -2.45 5.05
N ILE A 209 1.29 -1.99 3.83
CA ILE A 209 1.60 -0.63 3.39
C ILE A 209 0.87 0.42 4.24
N GLN A 210 -0.40 0.17 4.60
CA GLN A 210 -1.16 1.08 5.46
C GLN A 210 -0.65 1.08 6.90
N ASP A 211 -0.33 -0.10 7.42
CA ASP A 211 0.08 -0.29 8.82
C ASP A 211 1.47 0.28 9.11
N THR A 212 2.37 0.26 8.13
CA THR A 212 3.77 0.70 8.29
C THR A 212 3.98 2.19 8.04
N HIS A 213 2.96 2.90 7.56
CA HIS A 213 3.09 4.34 7.33
C HIS A 213 3.57 5.07 8.60
N PRO A 214 4.55 6.00 8.50
CA PRO A 214 5.08 6.69 7.30
C PRO A 214 6.24 5.99 6.59
N LEU A 215 6.68 4.81 7.06
CA LEU A 215 7.80 4.08 6.48
C LEU A 215 7.45 3.64 5.05
N PRO A 216 8.32 3.93 4.04
CA PRO A 216 8.07 3.53 2.67
C PRO A 216 8.18 2.03 2.49
N VAL A 217 7.21 1.46 1.77
CA VAL A 217 7.16 0.04 1.44
C VAL A 217 6.99 -0.12 -0.07
N PHE A 218 7.93 -0.79 -0.71
CA PHE A 218 7.82 -1.24 -2.09
C PHE A 218 7.25 -2.66 -2.11
N GLY A 219 6.07 -2.84 -2.72
CA GLY A 219 5.36 -4.11 -2.73
C GLY A 219 5.66 -4.96 -3.97
N VAL A 220 6.13 -6.19 -3.77
CA VAL A 220 6.28 -7.21 -4.81
C VAL A 220 5.23 -8.29 -4.59
N ILE A 221 4.27 -8.39 -5.53
CA ILE A 221 3.19 -9.38 -5.42
C ILE A 221 3.75 -10.76 -5.73
N ASN A 222 3.49 -11.73 -4.84
CA ASN A 222 3.86 -13.12 -5.04
C ASN A 222 2.95 -13.84 -6.03
N GLU A 223 3.49 -14.85 -6.70
CA GLU A 223 2.78 -15.75 -7.61
C GLU A 223 2.28 -16.95 -6.80
N ARG A 224 1.06 -17.41 -7.09
CA ARG A 224 0.36 -18.44 -6.32
C ARG A 224 -0.14 -19.58 -7.21
N PRO A 225 0.75 -20.33 -7.88
CA PRO A 225 0.36 -21.40 -8.81
C PRO A 225 -0.39 -22.54 -8.11
N ASN A 226 -0.09 -22.79 -6.83
CA ASN A 226 -0.69 -23.88 -6.05
C ASN A 226 -1.87 -23.41 -5.17
N GLY A 227 -2.41 -22.21 -5.43
CA GLY A 227 -3.47 -21.62 -4.63
C GLY A 227 -2.96 -20.69 -3.53
N PRO A 228 -3.85 -20.21 -2.65
CA PRO A 228 -3.50 -19.26 -1.62
C PRO A 228 -2.61 -19.89 -0.53
N CYS A 229 -1.58 -19.16 -0.12
CA CYS A 229 -0.71 -19.48 1.03
C CYS A 229 0.04 -20.82 0.96
N LEU A 230 0.23 -21.40 -0.22
CA LEU A 230 0.92 -22.68 -0.40
C LEU A 230 1.98 -22.57 -1.49
N ASP A 231 3.24 -22.87 -1.13
CA ASP A 231 4.38 -22.94 -2.05
C ASP A 231 4.37 -21.81 -3.10
N THR A 232 4.36 -20.57 -2.61
CA THR A 232 4.27 -19.40 -3.47
C THR A 232 5.64 -19.03 -4.06
N PHE A 233 5.62 -18.32 -5.18
CA PHE A 233 6.83 -17.90 -5.88
C PHE A 233 6.95 -16.38 -5.92
N VAL A 234 8.17 -15.90 -6.11
CA VAL A 234 8.47 -14.49 -6.37
C VAL A 234 9.38 -14.39 -7.58
N SER A 235 9.09 -13.44 -8.46
CA SER A 235 10.00 -13.13 -9.56
C SER A 235 11.28 -12.51 -9.02
N ILE A 236 12.38 -13.24 -9.08
CA ILE A 236 13.69 -12.79 -8.60
C ILE A 236 14.13 -11.52 -9.33
N ARG A 237 13.87 -11.41 -10.64
CA ARG A 237 14.18 -10.19 -11.42
C ARG A 237 13.45 -8.96 -10.87
N ARG A 238 12.16 -9.10 -10.49
CA ARG A 238 11.39 -7.98 -9.92
C ARG A 238 11.90 -7.62 -8.54
N LEU A 239 12.25 -8.62 -7.73
CA LEU A 239 12.80 -8.41 -6.40
C LEU A 239 14.17 -7.72 -6.49
N GLU A 240 15.04 -8.17 -7.37
CA GLU A 240 16.35 -7.57 -7.61
C GLU A 240 16.22 -6.12 -8.13
N SER A 241 15.32 -5.88 -9.08
CA SER A 241 15.03 -4.52 -9.55
C SER A 241 14.58 -3.61 -8.40
N ALA A 242 13.74 -4.11 -7.49
CA ALA A 242 13.27 -3.35 -6.32
C ALA A 242 14.38 -3.08 -5.29
N ILE A 243 15.41 -3.92 -5.21
CA ILE A 243 16.57 -3.73 -4.33
C ILE A 243 17.56 -2.71 -4.90
N ARG A 244 17.70 -2.67 -6.23
CA ARG A 244 18.65 -1.77 -6.92
C ARG A 244 18.18 -0.32 -7.01
N HIS A 245 16.87 -0.08 -6.95
CA HIS A 245 16.26 1.26 -6.99
C HIS A 245 16.24 1.93 -5.63
#